data_03c8c33f6695fd0bec107be53006aebd
#
_entry.id   03c8c33f6695fd0bec107be53006aebd
#
_cell.length_a   1.000
_cell.length_b   1.000
_cell.length_c   1.000
_cell.angle_alpha   90.00
_cell.angle_beta   90.00
_cell.angle_gamma   90.00
#
_symmetry.space_group_name_H-M   'P 1'
#
loop_
_entity.id
_entity.type
_entity.pdbx_description
1 polymer ?
#
loop_
_entity_poly.entity_id
_entity_poly.type
_entity_poly.pdbx_seq_one_letter_code
_entity_poly.pdbx_strand_id
1 'polypeptide(L)'
;MSKLNPKVTEYIAKSADFAVPILNYLRELIQSTCPDAQEEIKWGIPHYAYKGDHLCMMAGFKNHCSFSLYKAEFMKDKQIAESVKEGKKFGYMDKLKFVSDLPPIEVLQSLVKEAMDINEQGIKKAVPKSDKPKVFEVPDYLENALKANPKAQEVFYSKSDSFRKEYIVWITGAKTADTRQKRIEQSLDWIAQGKGRFWQYAK
;
A
#
# COMPACT_ATOMS: atom_id res chain seq x y z
N MET A 1 15.97 -22.50 -12.00
CA MET A 1 16.63 -21.53 -11.09
C MET A 1 15.97 -20.17 -11.28
N SER A 2 15.34 -19.63 -10.24
CA SER A 2 14.79 -18.28 -10.26
C SER A 2 15.90 -17.30 -10.60
N LYS A 3 15.66 -16.42 -11.58
CA LYS A 3 16.65 -15.43 -11.99
C LYS A 3 16.63 -14.29 -10.98
N LEU A 4 17.72 -14.13 -10.22
CA LEU A 4 17.87 -13.04 -9.26
C LEU A 4 17.59 -11.69 -9.93
N ASN A 5 16.74 -10.87 -9.34
CA ASN A 5 16.43 -9.54 -9.87
C ASN A 5 17.54 -8.55 -9.45
N PRO A 6 18.27 -7.94 -10.41
CA PRO A 6 19.35 -6.99 -10.09
C PRO A 6 18.89 -5.81 -9.25
N LYS A 7 17.63 -5.36 -9.41
CA LYS A 7 17.06 -4.25 -8.62
C LYS A 7 16.89 -4.62 -7.14
N VAL A 8 16.57 -5.89 -6.84
CA VAL A 8 16.51 -6.39 -5.46
C VAL A 8 17.92 -6.47 -4.88
N THR A 9 18.91 -6.91 -5.66
CA THR A 9 20.33 -6.90 -5.25
C THR A 9 20.79 -5.48 -4.92
N GLU A 10 20.49 -4.52 -5.78
CA GLU A 10 20.82 -3.11 -5.57
C GLU A 10 20.11 -2.53 -4.33
N TYR A 11 18.84 -2.87 -4.11
CA TYR A 11 18.10 -2.45 -2.92
C TYR A 11 18.78 -2.94 -1.64
N ILE A 12 19.14 -4.23 -1.59
CA ILE A 12 19.82 -4.81 -0.42
C ILE A 12 21.16 -4.12 -0.18
N ALA A 13 21.96 -3.94 -1.24
CA ALA A 13 23.28 -3.30 -1.14
C ALA A 13 23.23 -1.83 -0.67
N LYS A 14 22.12 -1.13 -0.93
CA LYS A 14 21.90 0.27 -0.49
C LYS A 14 21.19 0.38 0.87
N SER A 15 20.79 -0.73 1.47
CA SER A 15 20.17 -0.75 2.79
C SER A 15 21.20 -0.45 3.89
N ALA A 16 20.73 -0.11 5.10
CA ALA A 16 21.62 0.10 6.25
C ALA A 16 22.43 -1.18 6.55
N ASP A 17 23.66 -1.05 7.03
CA ASP A 17 24.61 -2.16 7.22
C ASP A 17 24.02 -3.32 8.02
N PHE A 18 23.27 -3.03 9.10
CA PHE A 18 22.62 -4.06 9.90
C PHE A 18 21.52 -4.81 9.13
N ALA A 19 20.90 -4.15 8.13
CA ALA A 19 19.80 -4.71 7.36
C ALA A 19 20.26 -5.68 6.27
N VAL A 20 21.46 -5.47 5.72
CA VAL A 20 22.01 -6.28 4.63
C VAL A 20 22.03 -7.78 4.96
N PRO A 21 22.57 -8.25 6.10
CA PRO A 21 22.57 -9.68 6.43
C PRO A 21 21.15 -10.24 6.62
N ILE A 22 20.22 -9.47 7.19
CA ILE A 22 18.84 -9.90 7.39
C ILE A 22 18.12 -10.06 6.04
N LEU A 23 18.25 -9.08 5.15
CA LEU A 23 17.60 -9.10 3.84
C LEU A 23 18.16 -10.18 2.92
N ASN A 24 19.48 -10.43 2.97
CA ASN A 24 20.09 -11.55 2.24
C ASN A 24 19.62 -12.90 2.77
N TYR A 25 19.58 -13.09 4.08
CA TYR A 25 19.06 -14.31 4.69
C TYR A 25 17.61 -14.58 4.27
N LEU A 26 16.74 -13.58 4.33
CA LEU A 26 15.35 -13.70 3.92
C LEU A 26 15.24 -14.02 2.42
N ARG A 27 16.07 -13.40 1.58
CA ARG A 27 16.10 -13.68 0.15
C ARG A 27 16.46 -15.13 -0.15
N GLU A 28 17.53 -15.63 0.47
CA GLU A 28 17.98 -17.02 0.33
C GLU A 28 16.91 -18.01 0.83
N LEU A 29 16.31 -17.72 1.98
CA LEU A 29 15.20 -18.50 2.53
C LEU A 29 14.03 -18.59 1.55
N ILE A 30 13.57 -17.46 1.00
CA ILE A 30 12.43 -17.45 0.07
C ILE A 30 12.78 -18.25 -1.20
N GLN A 31 13.94 -18.05 -1.77
CA GLN A 31 14.35 -18.72 -3.00
C GLN A 31 14.58 -20.21 -2.81
N SER A 32 15.15 -20.64 -1.69
CA SER A 32 15.34 -22.05 -1.39
C SER A 32 14.01 -22.77 -1.09
N THR A 33 13.04 -22.06 -0.51
CA THR A 33 11.73 -22.64 -0.15
C THR A 33 10.75 -22.59 -1.33
N CYS A 34 10.78 -21.52 -2.13
CA CYS A 34 9.94 -21.29 -3.31
C CYS A 34 10.82 -20.92 -4.51
N PRO A 35 11.47 -21.92 -5.19
CA PRO A 35 12.36 -21.65 -6.33
C PRO A 35 11.70 -20.91 -7.51
N ASP A 36 10.37 -21.01 -7.63
CA ASP A 36 9.57 -20.35 -8.67
C ASP A 36 9.10 -18.95 -8.27
N ALA A 37 9.48 -18.46 -7.10
CA ALA A 37 9.14 -17.12 -6.66
C ALA A 37 9.79 -16.06 -7.57
N GLN A 38 8.99 -15.14 -8.06
CA GLN A 38 9.43 -14.02 -8.89
C GLN A 38 9.75 -12.81 -8.03
N GLU A 39 10.98 -12.33 -8.11
CA GLU A 39 11.41 -11.11 -7.41
C GLU A 39 11.03 -9.86 -8.20
N GLU A 40 10.46 -8.87 -7.54
CA GLU A 40 10.17 -7.55 -8.11
C GLU A 40 10.38 -6.44 -7.07
N ILE A 41 10.60 -5.21 -7.55
CA ILE A 41 10.51 -4.01 -6.69
C ILE A 41 9.13 -3.40 -6.91
N LYS A 42 8.35 -3.32 -5.83
CA LYS A 42 7.02 -2.69 -5.79
C LYS A 42 6.96 -1.72 -4.62
N TRP A 43 6.43 -0.52 -4.86
CA TRP A 43 6.39 0.54 -3.84
C TRP A 43 7.75 0.83 -3.18
N GLY A 44 8.84 0.63 -3.95
CA GLY A 44 10.20 0.89 -3.49
C GLY A 44 10.84 -0.19 -2.64
N ILE A 45 10.22 -1.35 -2.43
CA ILE A 45 10.73 -2.47 -1.63
C ILE A 45 10.66 -3.81 -2.38
N PRO A 46 11.47 -4.83 -1.98
CA PRO A 46 11.40 -6.16 -2.55
C PRO A 46 10.10 -6.89 -2.25
N HIS A 47 9.48 -7.39 -3.28
CA HIS A 47 8.29 -8.23 -3.27
C HIS A 47 8.57 -9.55 -3.98
N TYR A 48 7.88 -10.59 -3.56
CA TYR A 48 7.95 -11.92 -4.13
C TYR A 48 6.55 -12.35 -4.54
N ALA A 49 6.41 -12.79 -5.79
CA ALA A 49 5.17 -13.33 -6.33
C ALA A 49 5.31 -14.81 -6.64
N TYR A 50 4.24 -15.58 -6.44
CA TYR A 50 4.16 -17.00 -6.77
C TYR A 50 2.80 -17.31 -7.40
N LYS A 51 2.80 -18.03 -8.55
CA LYS A 51 1.58 -18.33 -9.31
C LYS A 51 0.77 -17.09 -9.70
N GLY A 52 1.47 -15.97 -9.98
CA GLY A 52 0.83 -14.72 -10.39
C GLY A 52 0.16 -13.91 -9.28
N ASP A 53 0.35 -14.31 -8.01
CA ASP A 53 -0.17 -13.59 -6.85
C ASP A 53 0.95 -13.26 -5.85
N HIS A 54 0.72 -12.27 -5.00
CA HIS A 54 1.70 -11.86 -4.00
C HIS A 54 1.91 -12.95 -2.95
N LEU A 55 3.18 -13.26 -2.66
CA LEU A 55 3.58 -14.23 -1.64
C LEU A 55 4.03 -13.53 -0.37
N CYS A 56 5.09 -12.77 -0.46
CA CYS A 56 5.68 -12.06 0.67
C CYS A 56 6.42 -10.79 0.22
N MET A 57 6.85 -10.00 1.18
CA MET A 57 7.70 -8.83 0.97
C MET A 57 8.66 -8.66 2.14
N MET A 58 9.78 -7.98 1.89
CA MET A 58 10.73 -7.57 2.91
C MET A 58 11.12 -6.11 2.74
N ALA A 59 11.41 -5.43 3.85
CA ALA A 59 11.81 -4.03 3.82
C ALA A 59 12.91 -3.73 4.83
N GLY A 60 13.89 -2.95 4.43
CA GLY A 60 14.87 -2.33 5.30
C GLY A 60 14.49 -0.88 5.58
N PHE A 61 14.39 -0.53 6.87
CA PHE A 61 14.14 0.83 7.35
C PHE A 61 15.40 1.36 8.05
N LYS A 62 15.35 2.60 8.50
CA LYS A 62 16.51 3.22 9.19
C LYS A 62 17.00 2.43 10.39
N ASN A 63 16.11 1.81 11.19
CA ASN A 63 16.45 1.21 12.49
C ASN A 63 15.92 -0.24 12.64
N HIS A 64 15.32 -0.82 11.63
CA HIS A 64 14.78 -2.19 11.67
C HIS A 64 14.52 -2.71 10.26
N CYS A 65 14.34 -4.02 10.13
CA CYS A 65 13.78 -4.66 8.96
C CYS A 65 12.40 -5.21 9.27
N SER A 66 11.61 -5.49 8.23
CA SER A 66 10.37 -6.24 8.33
C SER A 66 10.31 -7.33 7.27
N PHE A 67 9.66 -8.43 7.62
CA PHE A 67 9.27 -9.50 6.71
C PHE A 67 7.79 -9.77 6.85
N SER A 68 7.04 -9.85 5.74
CA SER A 68 5.59 -9.92 5.77
C SER A 68 5.03 -10.89 4.73
N LEU A 69 4.03 -11.66 5.14
CA LEU A 69 3.30 -12.59 4.29
C LEU A 69 1.98 -11.94 3.87
N TYR A 70 1.69 -11.92 2.56
CA TYR A 70 0.57 -11.14 2.01
C TYR A 70 -0.80 -11.61 2.46
N LYS A 71 -0.96 -12.91 2.68
CA LYS A 71 -2.23 -13.56 3.01
C LYS A 71 -2.25 -14.07 4.45
N ALA A 72 -1.57 -13.35 5.35
CA ALA A 72 -1.43 -13.70 6.76
C ALA A 72 -2.78 -14.00 7.46
N GLU A 73 -3.87 -13.33 7.05
CA GLU A 73 -5.22 -13.55 7.60
C GLU A 73 -5.82 -14.95 7.32
N PHE A 74 -5.28 -15.66 6.33
CA PHE A 74 -5.72 -17.03 5.98
C PHE A 74 -4.80 -18.11 6.53
N MET A 75 -3.70 -17.71 7.18
CA MET A 75 -2.71 -18.63 7.72
C MET A 75 -3.20 -19.25 9.04
N LYS A 76 -2.82 -20.51 9.26
CA LYS A 76 -3.19 -21.28 10.46
C LYS A 76 -2.18 -21.11 11.59
N ASP A 77 -0.99 -20.58 11.29
CA ASP A 77 0.03 -20.33 12.32
C ASP A 77 -0.51 -19.40 13.40
N LYS A 78 -0.34 -19.83 14.67
CA LYS A 78 -0.92 -19.14 15.82
C LYS A 78 -0.36 -17.73 16.01
N GLN A 79 0.96 -17.55 15.82
CA GLN A 79 1.60 -16.25 16.03
C GLN A 79 1.20 -15.26 14.92
N ILE A 80 1.07 -15.74 13.68
CA ILE A 80 0.54 -14.96 12.57
C ILE A 80 -0.91 -14.56 12.86
N ALA A 81 -1.75 -15.53 13.26
CA ALA A 81 -3.17 -15.29 13.56
C ALA A 81 -3.37 -14.29 14.71
N GLU A 82 -2.56 -14.35 15.76
CA GLU A 82 -2.58 -13.39 16.86
C GLU A 82 -2.17 -12.00 16.40
N SER A 83 -1.10 -11.88 15.62
CA SER A 83 -0.64 -10.61 15.05
C SER A 83 -1.70 -9.94 14.17
N VAL A 84 -2.43 -10.73 13.39
CA VAL A 84 -3.54 -10.24 12.56
C VAL A 84 -4.68 -9.71 13.43
N LYS A 85 -5.06 -10.43 14.52
CA LYS A 85 -6.07 -9.99 15.49
C LYS A 85 -5.70 -8.69 16.18
N GLU A 86 -4.41 -8.47 16.47
CA GLU A 86 -3.87 -7.23 17.04
C GLU A 86 -3.84 -6.07 16.02
N GLY A 87 -4.30 -6.29 14.79
CA GLY A 87 -4.30 -5.28 13.72
C GLY A 87 -2.94 -5.03 13.07
N LYS A 88 -1.96 -5.90 13.32
CA LYS A 88 -0.68 -5.88 12.63
C LYS A 88 -0.86 -6.42 11.21
N LYS A 89 -0.97 -5.52 10.25
CA LYS A 89 -1.29 -5.85 8.84
C LYS A 89 -0.32 -6.81 8.16
N PHE A 90 0.88 -6.98 8.70
CA PHE A 90 1.99 -7.67 8.06
C PHE A 90 2.61 -8.79 8.93
N GLY A 91 1.91 -9.26 9.96
CA GLY A 91 2.43 -10.30 10.85
C GLY A 91 3.29 -9.74 12.00
N TYR A 92 4.06 -10.61 12.64
CA TYR A 92 4.83 -10.29 13.85
C TYR A 92 6.31 -9.94 13.59
N MET A 93 6.80 -10.13 12.37
CA MET A 93 8.20 -9.88 11.99
C MET A 93 8.40 -8.45 11.46
N ASP A 94 8.02 -7.45 12.25
CA ASP A 94 7.98 -6.05 11.86
C ASP A 94 9.12 -5.18 12.43
N LYS A 95 9.96 -5.71 13.31
CA LYS A 95 11.03 -4.95 14.02
C LYS A 95 12.33 -5.73 14.15
N LEU A 96 12.77 -6.37 13.08
CA LEU A 96 13.99 -7.17 13.05
C LEU A 96 15.23 -6.26 13.05
N LYS A 97 16.16 -6.48 13.96
CA LYS A 97 17.45 -5.77 14.05
C LYS A 97 18.62 -6.69 13.80
N PHE A 98 18.45 -7.99 14.06
CA PHE A 98 19.44 -9.04 13.89
C PHE A 98 18.82 -10.23 13.19
N VAL A 99 19.64 -11.07 12.55
CA VAL A 99 19.17 -12.35 11.98
C VAL A 99 18.59 -13.26 13.07
N SER A 100 19.12 -13.16 14.29
CA SER A 100 18.61 -13.91 15.46
C SER A 100 17.21 -13.50 15.94
N ASP A 101 16.67 -12.37 15.46
CA ASP A 101 15.28 -11.95 15.75
C ASP A 101 14.27 -12.73 14.90
N LEU A 102 14.73 -13.39 13.86
CA LEU A 102 13.90 -14.23 13.01
C LEU A 102 13.59 -15.55 13.72
N PRO A 103 12.40 -16.11 13.48
CA PRO A 103 12.08 -17.49 13.89
C PRO A 103 13.08 -18.49 13.33
N PRO A 104 13.17 -19.71 13.93
CA PRO A 104 13.96 -20.80 13.35
C PRO A 104 13.64 -21.01 11.86
N ILE A 105 14.63 -21.44 11.10
CA ILE A 105 14.51 -21.59 9.64
C ILE A 105 13.36 -22.53 9.23
N GLU A 106 13.12 -23.57 10.00
CA GLU A 106 12.06 -24.55 9.76
C GLU A 106 10.67 -23.89 9.88
N VAL A 107 10.52 -22.98 10.84
CA VAL A 107 9.28 -22.20 11.04
C VAL A 107 9.08 -21.26 9.86
N LEU A 108 10.10 -20.50 9.46
CA LEU A 108 10.03 -19.60 8.33
C LEU A 108 9.72 -20.34 7.02
N GLN A 109 10.36 -21.49 6.79
CA GLN A 109 10.06 -22.33 5.63
C GLN A 109 8.62 -22.84 5.64
N SER A 110 8.12 -23.25 6.81
CA SER A 110 6.72 -23.68 6.97
C SER A 110 5.75 -22.54 6.65
N LEU A 111 6.02 -21.32 7.12
CA LEU A 111 5.21 -20.14 6.83
C LEU A 111 5.21 -19.79 5.34
N VAL A 112 6.36 -19.84 4.68
CA VAL A 112 6.44 -19.59 3.23
C VAL A 112 5.69 -20.67 2.45
N LYS A 113 5.80 -21.95 2.82
CA LYS A 113 5.05 -23.06 2.19
C LYS A 113 3.55 -22.89 2.38
N GLU A 114 3.09 -22.54 3.57
CA GLU A 114 1.67 -22.28 3.81
C GLU A 114 1.16 -21.13 2.95
N ALA A 115 1.93 -20.05 2.79
CA ALA A 115 1.58 -18.95 1.90
C ALA A 115 1.54 -19.39 0.42
N MET A 116 2.42 -20.32 -0.01
CA MET A 116 2.38 -20.92 -1.34
C MET A 116 1.10 -21.73 -1.55
N ASP A 117 0.72 -22.58 -0.59
CA ASP A 117 -0.51 -23.38 -0.62
C ASP A 117 -1.75 -22.49 -0.76
N ILE A 118 -1.80 -21.36 -0.02
CA ILE A 118 -2.88 -20.40 -0.11
C ILE A 118 -2.95 -19.77 -1.51
N ASN A 119 -1.82 -19.48 -2.15
CA ASN A 119 -1.77 -18.99 -3.53
C ASN A 119 -2.22 -20.06 -4.53
N GLU A 120 -1.82 -21.31 -4.36
CA GLU A 120 -2.23 -22.44 -5.22
C GLU A 120 -3.73 -22.72 -5.14
N GLN A 121 -4.31 -22.58 -3.96
CA GLN A 121 -5.76 -22.71 -3.75
C GLN A 121 -6.54 -21.53 -4.35
N GLY A 122 -5.86 -20.49 -4.86
CA GLY A 122 -6.51 -19.32 -5.43
C GLY A 122 -7.29 -18.47 -4.40
N ILE A 123 -7.01 -18.64 -3.11
CA ILE A 123 -7.65 -17.86 -2.04
C ILE A 123 -7.25 -16.39 -2.24
N LYS A 124 -8.26 -15.55 -2.45
CA LYS A 124 -8.07 -14.10 -2.61
C LYS A 124 -8.69 -13.36 -1.44
N LYS A 125 -7.98 -12.34 -0.98
CA LYS A 125 -8.55 -11.39 -0.04
C LYS A 125 -9.81 -10.78 -0.65
N ALA A 126 -10.93 -10.91 0.04
CA ALA A 126 -12.13 -10.20 -0.36
C ALA A 126 -11.80 -8.68 -0.30
N VAL A 127 -11.73 -8.06 -1.46
CA VAL A 127 -11.72 -6.60 -1.51
C VAL A 127 -13.05 -6.17 -0.92
N PRO A 128 -13.10 -5.47 0.23
CA PRO A 128 -14.36 -4.96 0.73
C PRO A 128 -14.93 -4.08 -0.37
N LYS A 129 -15.94 -4.56 -1.09
CA LYS A 129 -16.76 -3.67 -1.90
C LYS A 129 -17.36 -2.72 -0.88
N SER A 130 -16.99 -1.47 -0.93
CA SER A 130 -17.71 -0.45 -0.19
C SER A 130 -19.06 -0.30 -0.88
N ASP A 131 -20.04 -1.12 -0.46
CA ASP A 131 -21.40 -1.11 -0.98
C ASP A 131 -22.18 0.17 -0.62
N LYS A 132 -21.51 1.09 0.03
CA LYS A 132 -22.07 2.43 0.23
C LYS A 132 -21.42 3.34 -0.82
N PRO A 133 -22.21 3.89 -1.75
CA PRO A 133 -21.76 5.08 -2.46
C PRO A 133 -21.33 6.06 -1.35
N LYS A 134 -20.05 6.40 -1.32
CA LYS A 134 -19.58 7.47 -0.42
C LYS A 134 -20.15 8.75 -0.98
N VAL A 135 -21.41 9.04 -0.64
CA VAL A 135 -22.02 10.33 -0.91
C VAL A 135 -21.24 11.32 -0.06
N PHE A 136 -20.31 12.00 -0.70
CA PHE A 136 -19.65 13.14 -0.08
C PHE A 136 -20.65 14.28 -0.21
N GLU A 137 -21.27 14.65 0.92
CA GLU A 137 -22.09 15.85 0.97
C GLU A 137 -21.22 17.03 0.55
N VAL A 138 -21.67 17.72 -0.48
CA VAL A 138 -21.05 18.98 -0.91
C VAL A 138 -21.53 20.04 0.07
N PRO A 139 -20.64 20.70 0.83
CA PRO A 139 -21.09 21.71 1.77
C PRO A 139 -21.78 22.88 1.07
N ASP A 140 -22.79 23.47 1.71
CA ASP A 140 -23.63 24.55 1.13
C ASP A 140 -22.80 25.70 0.56
N TYR A 141 -21.73 26.09 1.23
CA TYR A 141 -20.87 27.18 0.73
C TYR A 141 -20.14 26.83 -0.56
N LEU A 142 -19.79 25.55 -0.78
CA LEU A 142 -19.20 25.10 -2.03
C LEU A 142 -20.27 24.91 -3.11
N GLU A 143 -21.44 24.37 -2.74
CA GLU A 143 -22.57 24.25 -3.63
C GLU A 143 -23.03 25.61 -4.20
N ASN A 144 -23.12 26.63 -3.34
CA ASN A 144 -23.47 27.99 -3.74
C ASN A 144 -22.40 28.60 -4.66
N ALA A 145 -21.12 28.35 -4.39
CA ALA A 145 -20.03 28.82 -5.24
C ALA A 145 -20.03 28.13 -6.63
N LEU A 146 -20.34 26.83 -6.67
CA LEU A 146 -20.51 26.09 -7.93
C LEU A 146 -21.70 26.62 -8.74
N LYS A 147 -22.84 26.87 -8.10
CA LYS A 147 -24.03 27.47 -8.77
C LYS A 147 -23.73 28.84 -9.38
N ALA A 148 -22.87 29.63 -8.74
CA ALA A 148 -22.41 30.91 -9.28
C ALA A 148 -21.40 30.76 -10.46
N ASN A 149 -20.89 29.57 -10.71
CA ASN A 149 -19.95 29.29 -11.82
C ASN A 149 -20.44 28.06 -12.62
N PRO A 150 -21.34 28.25 -13.60
CA PRO A 150 -21.97 27.13 -14.34
C PRO A 150 -20.96 26.18 -14.97
N LYS A 151 -19.85 26.68 -15.52
CA LYS A 151 -18.81 25.86 -16.15
C LYS A 151 -18.11 24.94 -15.12
N ALA A 152 -17.78 25.46 -13.96
CA ALA A 152 -17.19 24.66 -12.91
C ALA A 152 -18.21 23.64 -12.36
N GLN A 153 -19.48 24.02 -12.22
CA GLN A 153 -20.56 23.13 -11.78
C GLN A 153 -20.72 21.93 -12.71
N GLU A 154 -20.85 22.18 -14.02
CA GLU A 154 -20.98 21.12 -15.02
C GLU A 154 -19.81 20.13 -14.94
N VAL A 155 -18.59 20.65 -14.94
CA VAL A 155 -17.38 19.80 -14.85
C VAL A 155 -17.33 19.04 -13.53
N PHE A 156 -17.62 19.69 -12.41
CA PHE A 156 -17.59 19.05 -11.08
C PHE A 156 -18.49 17.84 -11.00
N TYR A 157 -19.72 17.95 -11.49
CA TYR A 157 -20.70 16.87 -11.45
C TYR A 157 -20.53 15.82 -12.55
N SER A 158 -19.85 16.14 -13.65
CA SER A 158 -19.50 15.16 -14.69
C SER A 158 -18.32 14.26 -14.31
N LYS A 159 -17.52 14.64 -13.33
CA LYS A 159 -16.32 13.89 -12.90
C LYS A 159 -16.63 12.81 -11.86
N SER A 160 -15.66 11.91 -11.68
CA SER A 160 -15.74 10.81 -10.71
C SER A 160 -15.85 11.30 -9.26
N ASP A 161 -16.38 10.44 -8.38
CA ASP A 161 -16.44 10.68 -6.94
C ASP A 161 -15.07 10.98 -6.32
N SER A 162 -14.01 10.35 -6.84
CA SER A 162 -12.64 10.63 -6.39
C SER A 162 -12.23 12.07 -6.66
N PHE A 163 -12.51 12.56 -7.86
CA PHE A 163 -12.23 13.95 -8.24
C PHE A 163 -12.97 14.94 -7.33
N ARG A 164 -14.26 14.73 -7.12
CA ARG A 164 -15.09 15.58 -6.25
C ARG A 164 -14.59 15.57 -4.81
N LYS A 165 -14.28 14.38 -4.30
CA LYS A 165 -13.78 14.19 -2.93
C LYS A 165 -12.49 14.97 -2.66
N GLU A 166 -11.54 14.97 -3.59
CA GLU A 166 -10.27 15.66 -3.41
C GLU A 166 -10.48 17.17 -3.13
N TYR A 167 -11.37 17.81 -3.87
CA TYR A 167 -11.73 19.22 -3.66
C TYR A 167 -12.50 19.44 -2.37
N ILE A 168 -13.52 18.62 -2.09
CA ILE A 168 -14.31 18.72 -0.86
C ILE A 168 -13.41 18.63 0.37
N VAL A 169 -12.55 17.60 0.43
CA VAL A 169 -11.64 17.39 1.57
C VAL A 169 -10.65 18.56 1.72
N TRP A 170 -10.13 19.08 0.62
CA TRP A 170 -9.20 20.21 0.69
C TRP A 170 -9.86 21.49 1.16
N ILE A 171 -11.07 21.79 0.71
CA ILE A 171 -11.83 22.99 1.08
C ILE A 171 -12.29 22.88 2.55
N THR A 172 -12.86 21.73 2.94
CA THR A 172 -13.36 21.52 4.32
C THR A 172 -12.24 21.46 5.35
N GLY A 173 -11.03 21.04 4.95
CA GLY A 173 -9.84 21.06 5.80
C GLY A 173 -9.25 22.44 6.07
N ALA A 174 -9.83 23.53 5.57
CA ALA A 174 -9.41 24.89 5.87
C ALA A 174 -9.76 25.29 7.31
N LYS A 175 -8.76 25.71 8.10
CA LYS A 175 -8.94 26.09 9.50
C LYS A 175 -9.62 27.45 9.68
N THR A 176 -9.51 28.36 8.70
CA THR A 176 -10.11 29.70 8.74
C THR A 176 -11.05 29.94 7.57
N ALA A 177 -12.02 30.86 7.75
CA ALA A 177 -12.95 31.23 6.69
C ALA A 177 -12.22 31.83 5.46
N ASP A 178 -11.24 32.69 5.67
CA ASP A 178 -10.45 33.30 4.60
C ASP A 178 -9.68 32.26 3.78
N THR A 179 -9.08 31.28 4.47
CA THR A 179 -8.39 30.19 3.76
C THR A 179 -9.37 29.34 2.97
N ARG A 180 -10.57 29.10 3.51
CA ARG A 180 -11.62 28.36 2.83
C ARG A 180 -12.08 29.08 1.58
N GLN A 181 -12.32 30.37 1.67
CA GLN A 181 -12.74 31.20 0.55
C GLN A 181 -11.71 31.18 -0.58
N LYS A 182 -10.43 31.40 -0.26
CA LYS A 182 -9.34 31.31 -1.25
C LYS A 182 -9.27 29.94 -1.93
N ARG A 183 -9.48 28.86 -1.15
CA ARG A 183 -9.49 27.49 -1.72
C ARG A 183 -10.70 27.26 -2.63
N ILE A 184 -11.86 27.82 -2.32
CA ILE A 184 -13.04 27.74 -3.17
C ILE A 184 -12.76 28.44 -4.50
N GLU A 185 -12.30 29.68 -4.50
CA GLU A 185 -11.99 30.46 -5.70
C GLU A 185 -10.99 29.72 -6.61
N GLN A 186 -9.91 29.23 -6.01
CA GLN A 186 -8.90 28.44 -6.72
C GLN A 186 -9.46 27.13 -7.28
N SER A 187 -10.37 26.48 -6.54
CA SER A 187 -11.03 25.25 -6.96
C SER A 187 -11.90 25.49 -8.18
N LEU A 188 -12.70 26.55 -8.18
CA LEU A 188 -13.59 26.86 -9.30
C LEU A 188 -12.81 27.05 -10.60
N ASP A 189 -11.67 27.77 -10.54
CA ASP A 189 -10.80 27.95 -11.70
C ASP A 189 -10.22 26.62 -12.22
N TRP A 190 -9.69 25.79 -11.35
CA TRP A 190 -9.12 24.51 -11.72
C TRP A 190 -10.18 23.51 -12.22
N ILE A 191 -11.33 23.44 -11.54
CA ILE A 191 -12.43 22.56 -11.93
C ILE A 191 -12.96 22.96 -13.31
N ALA A 192 -13.19 24.26 -13.59
CA ALA A 192 -13.65 24.74 -14.88
C ALA A 192 -12.70 24.38 -16.03
N GLN A 193 -11.42 24.14 -15.73
CA GLN A 193 -10.40 23.66 -16.66
C GLN A 193 -10.29 22.12 -16.68
N GLY A 194 -11.11 21.40 -15.93
CA GLY A 194 -11.07 19.92 -15.83
C GLY A 194 -9.87 19.37 -15.09
N LYS A 195 -9.12 20.20 -14.38
CA LYS A 195 -7.92 19.82 -13.64
C LYS A 195 -8.26 19.16 -12.31
N GLY A 196 -7.60 18.04 -11.97
CA GLY A 196 -7.69 17.44 -10.63
C GLY A 196 -6.94 18.26 -9.58
N ARG A 197 -7.25 18.11 -8.30
CA ARG A 197 -6.61 18.89 -7.21
C ARG A 197 -5.07 18.83 -7.25
N PHE A 198 -4.52 17.70 -7.67
CA PHE A 198 -3.08 17.44 -7.72
C PHE A 198 -2.48 17.55 -9.13
N TRP A 199 -3.15 18.24 -10.06
CA TRP A 199 -2.74 18.33 -11.45
C TRP A 199 -1.28 18.80 -11.66
N GLN A 200 -0.75 19.62 -10.74
CA GLN A 200 0.63 20.11 -10.78
C GLN A 200 1.67 19.00 -10.55
N TYR A 201 1.27 17.87 -9.97
CA TYR A 201 2.11 16.72 -9.64
C TYR A 201 1.81 15.51 -10.54
N ALA A 202 0.82 15.62 -11.44
CA ALA A 202 0.53 14.59 -12.43
C ALA A 202 1.64 14.60 -13.50
N LYS A 203 2.39 13.49 -13.58
CA LYS A 203 3.39 13.25 -14.63
C LYS A 203 2.69 12.68 -15.85
#